data_07573568c1313df33886efbebc6d3b77
#
_entry.id   07573568c1313df33886efbebc6d3b77
#
_cell.length_a   1.000
_cell.length_b   1.000
_cell.length_c   1.000
_cell.angle_alpha   90.00
_cell.angle_beta   90.00
_cell.angle_gamma   90.00
#
_symmetry.space_group_name_H-M   'P 1'
#
loop_
_entity.id
_entity.type
_entity.pdbx_description
1 polymer ?
#
loop_
_entity_poly.entity_id
_entity_poly.type
_entity_poly.pdbx_seq_one_letter_code
_entity_poly.pdbx_strand_id
1 'polypeptide(L)'
;MSELQNISIAGMHCDGDLLWVATPEERLIATYHTLTGETEKRLTYQYEIWDVSPHEEGLWLVTSGGSLGRQLVLWSLEEGREIRKFNCPDGAGAGMTLLDGRIWLTHRHNRKLFCLDPGSGKVNWVIRTENESFSPAAFKNELWLIESDPGPLGHWSESRQGKYFFSHYDPVRERIVERLPVPFAPRCMAFDGERFWYAERDKKGFASALKSGCT
;
A
#
# COMPACT_ATOMS: atom_id res chain seq x y z
N MET A 1 11.52 -11.98 -18.81
CA MET A 1 10.69 -10.92 -18.17
C MET A 1 9.76 -11.61 -17.18
N SER A 2 9.68 -11.12 -15.95
CA SER A 2 8.84 -11.76 -14.92
C SER A 2 7.37 -11.65 -15.33
N GLU A 3 6.57 -12.68 -15.02
CA GLU A 3 5.11 -12.68 -15.27
C GLU A 3 4.42 -11.44 -14.69
N LEU A 4 4.95 -10.88 -13.61
CA LEU A 4 4.41 -9.68 -12.94
C LEU A 4 4.47 -8.40 -13.78
N GLN A 5 5.32 -8.33 -14.81
CA GLN A 5 5.42 -7.15 -15.68
C GLN A 5 4.19 -6.96 -16.59
N ASN A 6 3.33 -7.96 -16.68
CA ASN A 6 2.12 -7.92 -17.50
C ASN A 6 0.81 -7.83 -16.71
N ILE A 7 0.90 -7.68 -15.37
CA ILE A 7 -0.24 -7.71 -14.45
C ILE A 7 -0.46 -6.35 -13.81
N SER A 8 -1.70 -6.04 -13.46
CA SER A 8 -2.07 -4.82 -12.73
C SER A 8 -1.81 -5.00 -11.24
N ILE A 9 -0.89 -4.22 -10.69
CA ILE A 9 -0.49 -4.29 -9.28
C ILE A 9 -1.19 -3.17 -8.50
N ALA A 10 -1.79 -3.50 -7.35
CA ALA A 10 -2.52 -2.56 -6.51
C ALA A 10 -1.89 -2.29 -5.15
N GLY A 11 -1.11 -3.23 -4.63
CA GLY A 11 -0.41 -3.11 -3.36
C GLY A 11 1.00 -3.68 -3.44
N MET A 12 1.91 -3.13 -2.66
CA MET A 12 3.32 -3.53 -2.63
C MET A 12 3.91 -3.36 -1.25
N HIS A 13 4.85 -4.26 -0.88
CA HIS A 13 5.62 -4.16 0.35
C HIS A 13 7.03 -4.72 0.15
N CYS A 14 8.06 -4.03 0.67
CA CYS A 14 9.44 -4.54 0.71
C CYS A 14 9.72 -5.23 2.03
N ASP A 15 10.29 -6.43 1.95
CA ASP A 15 10.79 -7.20 3.09
C ASP A 15 12.17 -7.77 2.72
N GLY A 16 13.22 -7.05 3.09
CA GLY A 16 14.58 -7.34 2.64
C GLY A 16 14.69 -7.30 1.12
N ASP A 17 15.16 -8.40 0.53
CA ASP A 17 15.31 -8.55 -0.92
C ASP A 17 14.01 -9.01 -1.63
N LEU A 18 12.92 -9.17 -0.89
CA LEU A 18 11.63 -9.58 -1.44
C LEU A 18 10.69 -8.38 -1.58
N LEU A 19 10.16 -8.22 -2.77
CA LEU A 19 9.06 -7.33 -3.05
C LEU A 19 7.76 -8.15 -3.11
N TRP A 20 6.89 -7.98 -2.13
CA TRP A 20 5.56 -8.54 -2.10
C TRP A 20 4.63 -7.70 -2.96
N VAL A 21 3.81 -8.33 -3.77
CA VAL A 21 2.87 -7.64 -4.66
C VAL A 21 1.48 -8.27 -4.57
N ALA A 22 0.47 -7.39 -4.56
CA ALA A 22 -0.94 -7.76 -4.58
C ALA A 22 -1.55 -7.39 -5.92
N THR A 23 -2.24 -8.35 -6.54
CA THR A 23 -2.88 -8.21 -7.85
C THR A 23 -4.38 -8.53 -7.72
N PRO A 24 -5.25 -7.52 -7.71
CA PRO A 24 -6.67 -7.73 -7.40
C PRO A 24 -7.41 -8.53 -8.48
N GLU A 25 -7.09 -8.33 -9.76
CA GLU A 25 -7.77 -9.01 -10.86
C GLU A 25 -7.47 -10.51 -10.86
N GLU A 26 -6.23 -10.90 -10.59
CA GLU A 26 -5.78 -12.27 -10.47
C GLU A 26 -6.03 -12.86 -9.08
N ARG A 27 -6.40 -12.03 -8.09
CA ARG A 27 -6.57 -12.41 -6.68
C ARG A 27 -5.34 -13.11 -6.12
N LEU A 28 -4.18 -12.60 -6.49
CA LEU A 28 -2.89 -13.24 -6.26
C LEU A 28 -1.99 -12.36 -5.40
N ILE A 29 -1.28 -12.99 -4.46
CA ILE A 29 -0.06 -12.46 -3.85
C ILE A 29 1.12 -13.21 -4.45
N ALA A 30 2.11 -12.45 -4.91
CA ALA A 30 3.39 -12.99 -5.37
C ALA A 30 4.55 -12.24 -4.72
N THR A 31 5.72 -12.85 -4.75
CA THR A 31 6.98 -12.19 -4.40
C THR A 31 7.86 -12.08 -5.64
N TYR A 32 8.62 -10.99 -5.69
CA TYR A 32 9.68 -10.77 -6.66
C TYR A 32 10.98 -10.55 -5.90
N HIS A 33 12.00 -11.32 -6.22
CA HIS A 33 13.32 -11.15 -5.61
C HIS A 33 14.08 -10.04 -6.35
N THR A 34 14.37 -8.95 -5.65
CA THR A 34 14.91 -7.72 -6.26
C THR A 34 16.30 -7.87 -6.87
N LEU A 35 17.09 -8.84 -6.38
CA LEU A 35 18.44 -9.12 -6.87
C LEU A 35 18.47 -10.14 -8.01
N THR A 36 17.67 -11.22 -7.92
CA THR A 36 17.69 -12.31 -8.92
C THR A 36 16.65 -12.16 -10.02
N GLY A 37 15.59 -11.38 -9.77
CA GLY A 37 14.47 -11.21 -10.68
C GLY A 37 13.48 -12.39 -10.67
N GLU A 38 13.66 -13.35 -9.76
CA GLU A 38 12.78 -14.51 -9.61
C GLU A 38 11.42 -14.10 -9.04
N THR A 39 10.37 -14.76 -9.51
CA THR A 39 9.01 -14.53 -9.07
C THR A 39 8.40 -15.82 -8.57
N GLU A 40 7.71 -15.76 -7.43
CA GLU A 40 7.00 -16.89 -6.85
C GLU A 40 5.58 -16.49 -6.46
N LYS A 41 4.61 -17.34 -6.81
CA LYS A 41 3.23 -17.22 -6.33
C LYS A 41 3.16 -17.69 -4.89
N ARG A 42 2.62 -16.89 -3.98
CA ARG A 42 2.53 -17.18 -2.55
C ARG A 42 1.12 -17.57 -2.12
N LEU A 43 0.12 -16.90 -2.67
CA LEU A 43 -1.26 -17.07 -2.26
C LEU A 43 -2.20 -16.73 -3.41
N THR A 44 -3.22 -17.58 -3.63
CA THR A 44 -4.43 -17.19 -4.37
C THR A 44 -5.59 -17.12 -3.38
N TYR A 45 -6.34 -16.01 -3.39
CA TYR A 45 -7.40 -15.75 -2.43
C TYR A 45 -8.78 -15.71 -3.12
N GLN A 46 -9.84 -15.93 -2.34
CA GLN A 46 -11.20 -15.95 -2.90
C GLN A 46 -11.72 -14.58 -3.34
N TYR A 47 -11.19 -13.49 -2.77
CA TYR A 47 -11.58 -12.11 -3.09
C TYR A 47 -10.41 -11.34 -3.68
N GLU A 48 -10.70 -10.19 -4.28
CA GLU A 48 -9.68 -9.25 -4.74
C GLU A 48 -8.79 -8.81 -3.57
N ILE A 49 -7.48 -8.75 -3.81
CA ILE A 49 -6.49 -8.30 -2.83
C ILE A 49 -5.94 -6.97 -3.29
N TRP A 50 -6.12 -5.95 -2.47
CA TRP A 50 -5.75 -4.57 -2.79
C TRP A 50 -4.40 -4.16 -2.21
N ASP A 51 -3.97 -4.79 -1.13
CA ASP A 51 -2.66 -4.56 -0.55
C ASP A 51 -2.21 -5.74 0.31
N VAL A 52 -0.91 -5.81 0.58
CA VAL A 52 -0.25 -6.87 1.34
C VAL A 52 0.85 -6.29 2.21
N SER A 53 0.97 -6.80 3.44
CA SER A 53 2.10 -6.52 4.34
C SER A 53 2.47 -7.78 5.12
N PRO A 54 3.71 -8.26 5.01
CA PRO A 54 4.20 -9.39 5.79
C PRO A 54 4.14 -9.13 7.31
N HIS A 55 3.92 -10.20 8.06
CA HIS A 55 3.85 -10.23 9.51
C HIS A 55 4.39 -11.56 10.01
N GLU A 56 4.83 -11.65 11.26
CA GLU A 56 5.36 -12.89 11.84
C GLU A 56 4.39 -14.08 11.80
N GLU A 57 3.09 -13.82 11.96
CA GLU A 57 2.03 -14.84 11.89
C GLU A 57 1.55 -15.12 10.44
N GLY A 58 2.04 -14.41 9.42
CA GLY A 58 1.61 -14.58 8.04
C GLY A 58 1.55 -13.30 7.23
N LEU A 59 0.43 -13.01 6.56
CA LEU A 59 0.24 -11.83 5.72
C LEU A 59 -0.98 -11.04 6.14
N TRP A 60 -0.81 -9.75 6.41
CA TRP A 60 -1.93 -8.83 6.43
C TRP A 60 -2.33 -8.46 5.00
N LEU A 61 -3.61 -8.54 4.71
CA LEU A 61 -4.20 -8.26 3.40
C LEU A 61 -5.29 -7.20 3.54
N VAL A 62 -5.36 -6.28 2.57
CA VAL A 62 -6.58 -5.49 2.32
C VAL A 62 -7.35 -6.21 1.22
N THR A 63 -8.56 -6.68 1.52
CA THR A 63 -9.36 -7.46 0.57
C THR A 63 -10.73 -6.83 0.34
N SER A 64 -11.38 -7.19 -0.78
CA SER A 64 -12.79 -6.94 -0.96
C SER A 64 -13.59 -7.83 0.00
N GLY A 65 -14.52 -7.26 0.76
CA GLY A 65 -15.36 -7.94 1.74
C GLY A 65 -16.79 -8.23 1.26
N GLY A 66 -17.00 -8.33 -0.04
CA GLY A 66 -18.33 -8.47 -0.62
C GLY A 66 -19.19 -7.22 -0.34
N SER A 67 -20.41 -7.42 0.22
CA SER A 67 -21.33 -6.30 0.52
C SER A 67 -20.91 -5.43 1.71
N LEU A 68 -19.91 -5.85 2.49
CA LEU A 68 -19.46 -5.14 3.69
C LEU A 68 -18.32 -4.13 3.43
N GLY A 69 -17.95 -3.91 2.19
CA GLY A 69 -16.83 -3.07 1.83
C GLY A 69 -15.50 -3.81 1.94
N ARG A 70 -14.41 -3.08 2.23
CA ARG A 70 -13.08 -3.68 2.38
C ARG A 70 -12.82 -4.22 3.77
N GLN A 71 -11.99 -5.26 3.83
CA GLN A 71 -11.61 -5.94 5.06
C GLN A 71 -10.08 -6.02 5.19
N LEU A 72 -9.61 -5.99 6.43
CA LEU A 72 -8.27 -6.38 6.84
C LEU A 72 -8.33 -7.85 7.24
N VAL A 73 -7.47 -8.67 6.63
CA VAL A 73 -7.39 -10.11 6.90
C VAL A 73 -5.95 -10.47 7.23
N LEU A 74 -5.71 -11.12 8.36
CA LEU A 74 -4.46 -11.81 8.64
C LEU A 74 -4.59 -13.25 8.17
N TRP A 75 -3.79 -13.62 7.19
CA TRP A 75 -3.75 -14.94 6.57
C TRP A 75 -2.49 -15.70 6.98
N SER A 76 -2.63 -16.91 7.54
CA SER A 76 -1.51 -17.80 7.78
C SER A 76 -1.09 -18.48 6.48
N LEU A 77 0.17 -18.28 6.07
CA LEU A 77 0.74 -19.02 4.94
C LEU A 77 0.98 -20.50 5.28
N GLU A 78 1.32 -20.79 6.55
CA GLU A 78 1.58 -22.14 7.04
C GLU A 78 0.30 -22.98 7.11
N GLU A 79 -0.76 -22.42 7.72
CA GLU A 79 -2.02 -23.12 7.93
C GLU A 79 -3.00 -22.99 6.74
N GLY A 80 -2.72 -22.08 5.81
CA GLY A 80 -3.56 -21.85 4.63
C GLY A 80 -4.97 -21.32 4.98
N ARG A 81 -5.11 -20.54 6.06
CA ARG A 81 -6.40 -20.02 6.53
C ARG A 81 -6.35 -18.61 7.10
N GLU A 82 -7.52 -17.99 7.24
CA GLU A 82 -7.67 -16.72 7.94
C GLU A 82 -7.44 -16.91 9.46
N ILE A 83 -6.56 -16.10 10.06
CA ILE A 83 -6.32 -16.07 11.52
C ILE A 83 -7.22 -15.00 12.16
N ARG A 84 -7.26 -13.80 11.56
CA ARG A 84 -8.05 -12.65 12.03
C ARG A 84 -8.70 -11.93 10.86
N LYS A 85 -9.80 -11.27 11.14
CA LYS A 85 -10.51 -10.46 10.16
C LYS A 85 -11.21 -9.29 10.83
N PHE A 86 -11.04 -8.11 10.24
CA PHE A 86 -11.73 -6.88 10.66
C PHE A 86 -12.31 -6.16 9.45
N ASN A 87 -13.41 -5.46 9.62
CA ASN A 87 -13.87 -4.53 8.61
C ASN A 87 -12.95 -3.30 8.61
N CYS A 88 -12.58 -2.80 7.44
CA CYS A 88 -11.88 -1.54 7.35
C CYS A 88 -12.75 -0.41 7.91
N PRO A 89 -12.17 0.55 8.67
CA PRO A 89 -12.90 1.74 9.08
C PRO A 89 -13.56 2.43 7.89
N ASP A 90 -14.78 2.95 8.10
CA ASP A 90 -15.59 3.58 7.05
C ASP A 90 -15.85 2.69 5.82
N GLY A 91 -15.65 1.36 5.92
CA GLY A 91 -15.87 0.39 4.84
C GLY A 91 -14.87 0.46 3.68
N ALA A 92 -13.80 1.24 3.81
CA ALA A 92 -12.81 1.41 2.75
C ALA A 92 -11.37 1.45 3.29
N GLY A 93 -10.45 0.92 2.51
CA GLY A 93 -9.00 0.99 2.73
C GLY A 93 -8.30 1.06 1.37
N ALA A 94 -7.44 2.04 1.18
CA ALA A 94 -6.74 2.25 -0.09
C ALA A 94 -5.33 1.64 -0.12
N GLY A 95 -4.86 1.22 1.03
CA GLY A 95 -3.57 0.58 1.23
C GLY A 95 -3.21 0.55 2.70
N MET A 96 -2.32 -0.34 3.09
CA MET A 96 -1.88 -0.50 4.47
C MET A 96 -0.40 -0.85 4.56
N THR A 97 0.18 -0.58 5.73
CA THR A 97 1.50 -1.08 6.11
C THR A 97 1.57 -1.32 7.62
N LEU A 98 2.57 -2.05 8.05
CA LEU A 98 2.88 -2.23 9.47
C LEU A 98 4.04 -1.33 9.86
N LEU A 99 3.88 -0.58 10.95
CA LEU A 99 4.93 0.22 11.57
C LEU A 99 4.75 0.22 13.08
N ASP A 100 5.81 -0.10 13.83
CA ASP A 100 5.82 -0.16 15.30
C ASP A 100 4.70 -1.03 15.89
N GLY A 101 4.48 -2.22 15.30
CA GLY A 101 3.45 -3.17 15.74
C GLY A 101 2.02 -2.69 15.52
N ARG A 102 1.78 -1.74 14.63
CA ARG A 102 0.47 -1.15 14.33
C ARG A 102 0.19 -1.21 12.84
N ILE A 103 -1.11 -1.30 12.50
CA ILE A 103 -1.57 -1.19 11.11
C ILE A 103 -1.82 0.28 10.80
N TRP A 104 -1.16 0.78 9.77
CA TRP A 104 -1.42 2.09 9.18
C TRP A 104 -2.20 1.91 7.89
N LEU A 105 -3.45 2.38 7.88
CA LEU A 105 -4.41 2.19 6.79
C LEU A 105 -4.84 3.55 6.23
N THR A 106 -4.70 3.74 4.94
CA THR A 106 -5.16 4.95 4.26
C THR A 106 -6.62 4.81 3.79
N HIS A 107 -7.38 5.88 3.96
CA HIS A 107 -8.69 6.07 3.34
C HIS A 107 -8.62 7.27 2.41
N ARG A 108 -8.33 7.02 1.14
CA ARG A 108 -7.97 8.01 0.14
C ARG A 108 -8.96 9.18 0.04
N HIS A 109 -10.21 8.90 -0.32
CA HIS A 109 -11.21 9.92 -0.61
C HIS A 109 -11.61 10.77 0.60
N ASN A 110 -11.55 10.20 1.80
CA ASN A 110 -11.85 10.92 3.04
C ASN A 110 -10.63 11.63 3.62
N ARG A 111 -9.47 11.52 2.97
CA ARG A 111 -8.19 12.10 3.42
C ARG A 111 -7.89 11.71 4.87
N LYS A 112 -7.99 10.41 5.16
CA LYS A 112 -7.76 9.86 6.49
C LYS A 112 -6.64 8.84 6.45
N LEU A 113 -5.81 8.87 7.49
CA LEU A 113 -4.86 7.83 7.83
C LEU A 113 -5.27 7.28 9.20
N PHE A 114 -5.60 6.01 9.25
CA PHE A 114 -5.96 5.30 10.47
C PHE A 114 -4.75 4.55 11.01
N CYS A 115 -4.57 4.59 12.32
CA CYS A 115 -3.67 3.72 13.05
C CYS A 115 -4.50 2.74 13.89
N LEU A 116 -4.36 1.44 13.62
CA LEU A 116 -5.15 0.40 14.25
C LEU A 116 -4.28 -0.55 15.06
N ASP A 117 -4.88 -1.11 16.10
CA ASP A 117 -4.33 -2.24 16.83
C ASP A 117 -4.53 -3.55 16.05
N PRO A 118 -3.47 -4.31 15.72
CA PRO A 118 -3.57 -5.51 14.89
C PRO A 118 -4.22 -6.70 15.61
N GLY A 119 -4.27 -6.68 16.93
CA GLY A 119 -4.91 -7.73 17.73
C GLY A 119 -6.43 -7.63 17.74
N SER A 120 -6.96 -6.41 17.81
CA SER A 120 -8.40 -6.14 17.98
C SER A 120 -9.06 -5.43 16.81
N GLY A 121 -8.28 -4.88 15.87
CA GLY A 121 -8.80 -4.02 14.79
C GLY A 121 -9.29 -2.65 15.27
N LYS A 122 -9.09 -2.32 16.56
CA LYS A 122 -9.53 -1.04 17.14
C LYS A 122 -8.72 0.12 16.56
N VAL A 123 -9.42 1.17 16.17
CA VAL A 123 -8.80 2.42 15.75
C VAL A 123 -8.24 3.15 16.98
N ASN A 124 -6.92 3.35 17.00
CA ASN A 124 -6.23 4.10 18.05
C ASN A 124 -6.19 5.59 17.72
N TRP A 125 -5.91 5.94 16.46
CA TRP A 125 -5.86 7.31 15.97
C TRP A 125 -6.46 7.42 14.59
N VAL A 126 -7.00 8.61 14.32
CA VAL A 126 -7.45 9.03 12.99
C VAL A 126 -6.80 10.37 12.69
N ILE A 127 -5.96 10.38 11.67
CA ILE A 127 -5.25 11.57 11.22
C ILE A 127 -5.88 12.05 9.92
N ARG A 128 -6.10 13.36 9.81
CA ARG A 128 -6.55 13.99 8.57
C ARG A 128 -5.34 14.46 7.78
N THR A 129 -5.24 14.06 6.53
CA THR A 129 -4.21 14.54 5.61
C THR A 129 -4.72 15.72 4.79
N GLU A 130 -3.83 16.63 4.39
CA GLU A 130 -4.18 17.78 3.53
C GLU A 130 -4.64 17.30 2.15
N ASN A 131 -3.90 16.35 1.59
CA ASN A 131 -4.14 15.76 0.28
C ASN A 131 -4.78 14.37 0.40
N GLU A 132 -5.29 13.84 -0.71
CA GLU A 132 -5.60 12.42 -0.76
C GLU A 132 -4.33 11.61 -0.56
N SER A 133 -4.32 10.70 0.41
CA SER A 133 -3.19 9.82 0.68
C SER A 133 -3.58 8.36 0.50
N PHE A 134 -2.66 7.57 -0.05
CA PHE A 134 -2.88 6.15 -0.31
C PHE A 134 -1.55 5.40 -0.35
N SER A 135 -1.63 4.05 -0.38
CA SER A 135 -0.47 3.15 -0.42
C SER A 135 0.65 3.54 0.54
N PRO A 136 0.43 3.38 1.86
CA PRO A 136 1.48 3.64 2.83
C PRO A 136 2.57 2.57 2.70
N ALA A 137 3.82 2.98 2.86
CA ALA A 137 4.99 2.11 2.90
C ALA A 137 5.82 2.42 4.14
N ALA A 138 6.20 1.41 4.89
CA ALA A 138 7.05 1.55 6.06
C ALA A 138 8.44 0.96 5.81
N PHE A 139 9.47 1.64 6.29
CA PHE A 139 10.81 1.12 6.36
C PHE A 139 11.47 1.61 7.66
N LYS A 140 11.87 0.67 8.53
CA LYS A 140 12.33 1.00 9.89
C LYS A 140 11.29 1.88 10.61
N ASN A 141 11.64 3.11 10.96
CA ASN A 141 10.77 4.06 11.64
C ASN A 141 10.20 5.14 10.69
N GLU A 142 10.35 4.97 9.39
CA GLU A 142 9.83 5.89 8.37
C GLU A 142 8.48 5.40 7.85
N LEU A 143 7.53 6.30 7.74
CA LEU A 143 6.23 6.07 7.07
C LEU A 143 6.12 6.96 5.85
N TRP A 144 6.04 6.35 4.69
CA TRP A 144 5.87 7.01 3.41
C TRP A 144 4.45 6.83 2.89
N LEU A 145 3.92 7.86 2.25
CA LEU A 145 2.58 7.88 1.64
C LEU A 145 2.71 8.34 0.19
N ILE A 146 1.86 7.82 -0.68
CA ILE A 146 1.59 8.50 -1.93
C ILE A 146 0.55 9.58 -1.62
N GLU A 147 0.85 10.84 -1.94
CA GLU A 147 -0.13 11.92 -1.93
C GLU A 147 -0.51 12.33 -3.35
N SER A 148 -1.76 12.72 -3.55
CA SER A 148 -2.20 13.38 -4.76
C SER A 148 -2.91 14.68 -4.45
N ASP A 149 -2.39 15.77 -5.02
CA ASP A 149 -3.06 17.08 -4.98
C ASP A 149 -4.04 17.16 -6.16
N PRO A 150 -5.37 17.16 -5.92
CA PRO A 150 -6.36 17.22 -6.97
C PRO A 150 -6.46 18.63 -7.62
N GLY A 151 -5.67 19.59 -7.12
CA GLY A 151 -5.74 20.98 -7.55
C GLY A 151 -6.96 21.72 -6.98
N PRO A 152 -7.12 23.02 -7.33
CA PRO A 152 -8.07 23.91 -6.68
C PRO A 152 -9.55 23.59 -6.91
N LEU A 153 -9.90 22.74 -7.87
CA LEU A 153 -11.28 22.38 -8.18
C LEU A 153 -11.79 21.13 -7.43
N GLY A 154 -10.93 20.44 -6.66
CA GLY A 154 -11.34 19.34 -5.78
C GLY A 154 -11.97 18.14 -6.49
N HIS A 155 -12.14 18.18 -7.79
CA HIS A 155 -12.69 17.12 -8.59
C HIS A 155 -11.60 16.46 -9.42
N TRP A 156 -11.64 15.13 -9.48
CA TRP A 156 -10.96 14.33 -10.50
C TRP A 156 -11.54 14.75 -11.86
N SER A 157 -11.07 15.87 -12.41
CA SER A 157 -11.28 16.12 -13.82
C SER A 157 -10.51 15.05 -14.58
N GLU A 158 -11.05 14.54 -15.68
CA GLU A 158 -10.41 13.59 -16.58
C GLU A 158 -9.07 14.08 -17.15
N SER A 159 -8.74 15.36 -16.96
CA SER A 159 -7.40 15.89 -17.16
C SER A 159 -6.50 15.42 -16.02
N ARG A 160 -5.82 14.32 -16.23
CA ARG A 160 -4.85 13.59 -15.41
C ARG A 160 -3.62 14.40 -14.94
N GLN A 161 -3.76 15.68 -14.64
CA GLN A 161 -2.68 16.60 -14.28
C GLN A 161 -2.57 16.85 -12.76
N GLY A 162 -3.10 15.93 -11.94
CA GLY A 162 -2.84 15.97 -10.50
C GLY A 162 -1.35 15.84 -10.24
N LYS A 163 -0.83 16.65 -9.32
CA LYS A 163 0.54 16.47 -8.83
C LYS A 163 0.56 15.31 -7.87
N TYR A 164 1.54 14.43 -8.03
CA TYR A 164 1.76 13.31 -7.14
C TYR A 164 3.08 13.47 -6.41
N PHE A 165 3.11 12.95 -5.19
CA PHE A 165 4.29 13.01 -4.32
C PHE A 165 4.46 11.68 -3.60
N PHE A 166 5.72 11.29 -3.37
CA PHE A 166 6.09 10.38 -2.30
C PHE A 166 6.39 11.24 -1.08
N SER A 167 5.60 11.09 -0.03
CA SER A 167 5.62 11.99 1.12
C SER A 167 6.01 11.24 2.37
N HIS A 168 7.06 11.71 3.07
CA HIS A 168 7.46 11.19 4.36
C HIS A 168 6.58 11.79 5.46
N TYR A 169 5.82 10.94 6.10
CA TYR A 169 4.96 11.29 7.23
C TYR A 169 5.64 10.94 8.56
N ASP A 170 5.74 11.90 9.46
CA ASP A 170 6.24 11.70 10.83
C ASP A 170 5.05 11.42 11.76
N PRO A 171 4.88 10.17 12.25
CA PRO A 171 3.75 9.81 13.12
C PRO A 171 3.77 10.50 14.48
N VAL A 172 4.97 10.87 14.97
CA VAL A 172 5.13 11.54 16.29
C VAL A 172 4.74 13.00 16.21
N ARG A 173 5.10 13.68 15.12
CA ARG A 173 4.75 15.08 14.87
C ARG A 173 3.44 15.26 14.14
N GLU A 174 2.81 14.17 13.71
CA GLU A 174 1.55 14.14 12.96
C GLU A 174 1.56 15.02 11.71
N ARG A 175 2.68 15.05 10.97
CA ARG A 175 2.82 15.89 9.78
C ARG A 175 3.71 15.28 8.71
N ILE A 176 3.52 15.77 7.48
CA ILE A 176 4.46 15.52 6.39
C ILE A 176 5.73 16.35 6.65
N VAL A 177 6.88 15.70 6.60
CA VAL A 177 8.21 16.32 6.81
C VAL A 177 9.01 16.46 5.51
N GLU A 178 8.66 15.68 4.49
CA GLU A 178 9.30 15.72 3.18
C GLU A 178 8.28 15.37 2.10
N ARG A 179 8.36 16.02 0.93
CA ARG A 179 7.56 15.70 -0.27
C ARG A 179 8.47 15.62 -1.48
N LEU A 180 8.50 14.49 -2.13
CA LEU A 180 9.26 14.23 -3.35
C LEU A 180 8.28 14.18 -4.53
N PRO A 181 8.28 15.17 -5.44
CA PRO A 181 7.37 15.18 -6.57
C PRO A 181 7.71 14.05 -7.54
N VAL A 182 6.67 13.41 -8.10
CA VAL A 182 6.84 12.38 -9.12
C VAL A 182 6.08 12.73 -10.39
N PRO A 183 6.68 12.53 -11.59
CA PRO A 183 6.10 12.95 -12.88
C PRO A 183 5.08 11.97 -13.46
N PHE A 184 4.63 11.01 -12.66
CA PHE A 184 3.70 9.94 -13.06
C PHE A 184 2.58 9.78 -12.02
N ALA A 185 1.54 9.03 -12.36
CA ALA A 185 0.44 8.71 -11.47
C ALA A 185 0.68 7.33 -10.79
N PRO A 186 1.27 7.27 -9.59
CA PRO A 186 1.49 6.01 -8.91
C PRO A 186 0.16 5.40 -8.45
N ARG A 187 0.07 4.08 -8.46
CA ARG A 187 -1.05 3.31 -7.92
C ARG A 187 -0.74 2.77 -6.53
N CYS A 188 0.45 2.23 -6.36
CA CYS A 188 0.98 1.75 -5.10
C CYS A 188 2.49 1.90 -5.07
N MET A 189 3.06 1.80 -3.86
CA MET A 189 4.50 1.83 -3.65
C MET A 189 4.93 0.94 -2.49
N ALA A 190 6.23 0.59 -2.52
CA ALA A 190 6.99 0.08 -1.38
C ALA A 190 8.31 0.86 -1.28
N PHE A 191 8.93 0.86 -0.11
CA PHE A 191 10.19 1.55 0.13
C PHE A 191 11.17 0.61 0.85
N ASP A 192 12.40 0.47 0.34
CA ASP A 192 13.44 -0.41 0.89
C ASP A 192 14.53 0.34 1.66
N GLY A 193 14.38 1.66 1.81
CA GLY A 193 15.32 2.55 2.48
C GLY A 193 16.18 3.35 1.51
N GLU A 194 16.31 2.92 0.27
CA GLU A 194 17.07 3.60 -0.78
C GLU A 194 16.21 3.88 -2.02
N ARG A 195 15.30 2.96 -2.35
CA ARG A 195 14.47 2.99 -3.57
C ARG A 195 13.00 2.94 -3.23
N PHE A 196 12.23 3.65 -4.00
CA PHE A 196 10.80 3.45 -4.13
C PHE A 196 10.54 2.46 -5.25
N TRP A 197 9.87 1.37 -4.94
CA TRP A 197 9.26 0.46 -5.89
C TRP A 197 7.82 0.90 -6.08
N TYR A 198 7.33 1.01 -7.32
CA TYR A 198 6.01 1.54 -7.57
C TYR A 198 5.36 0.90 -8.79
N ALA A 199 4.04 0.81 -8.80
CA ALA A 199 3.24 0.57 -9.98
C ALA A 199 2.54 1.86 -10.40
N GLU A 200 2.40 2.08 -11.70
CA GLU A 200 1.66 3.22 -12.25
C GLU A 200 0.21 2.81 -12.56
N ARG A 201 -0.75 3.76 -12.48
CA ARG A 201 -2.18 3.48 -12.63
C ARG A 201 -2.55 2.85 -13.96
N ASP A 202 -1.98 3.36 -15.02
CA ASP A 202 -2.37 3.01 -16.39
C ASP A 202 -1.35 2.08 -17.06
N LYS A 203 -0.44 1.54 -16.26
CA LYS A 203 0.60 0.61 -16.73
C LYS A 203 0.51 -0.71 -15.98
N LYS A 204 0.99 -1.73 -16.63
CA LYS A 204 1.20 -3.06 -16.03
C LYS A 204 2.60 -3.16 -15.48
N GLY A 205 2.78 -4.03 -14.49
CA GLY A 205 4.07 -4.24 -13.83
C GLY A 205 4.44 -3.14 -12.84
N PHE A 206 5.71 -3.08 -12.54
CA PHE A 206 6.28 -2.13 -11.60
C PHE A 206 7.63 -1.60 -12.07
N ALA A 207 8.06 -0.51 -11.47
CA ALA A 207 9.37 0.11 -11.67
C ALA A 207 9.99 0.52 -10.33
N SER A 208 11.22 0.98 -10.34
CA SER A 208 11.86 1.55 -9.15
C SER A 208 12.59 2.85 -9.47
N ALA A 209 12.70 3.72 -8.46
CA ALA A 209 13.47 4.95 -8.50
C ALA A 209 14.25 5.14 -7.20
N LEU A 210 15.47 5.63 -7.27
CA LEU A 210 16.22 6.01 -6.08
C LEU A 210 15.54 7.20 -5.39
N LYS A 211 15.53 7.23 -4.05
CA LYS A 211 15.02 8.36 -3.26
C LYS A 211 15.71 9.66 -3.67
N SER A 212 17.03 9.64 -3.87
CA SER A 212 17.82 10.79 -4.32
C SER A 212 17.53 11.27 -5.75
N GLY A 213 16.87 10.46 -6.57
CA GLY A 213 16.50 10.79 -7.94
C GLY A 213 15.05 11.32 -8.09
N CYS A 214 14.31 11.39 -7.00
CA CYS A 214 12.95 11.97 -6.97
C CYS A 214 12.94 13.47 -6.61
N THR A 215 14.11 14.13 -6.59
CA THR A 215 14.26 15.57 -6.27
C THR A 215 14.28 16.44 -7.52
#